data_90457b48241e2c9dde70e596751994cf
#
_entry.id   90457b48241e2c9dde70e596751994cf
#
_cell.length_a   1.000
_cell.length_b   1.000
_cell.length_c   1.000
_cell.angle_alpha   90.00
_cell.angle_beta   90.00
_cell.angle_gamma   90.00
#
_symmetry.space_group_name_H-M   'P 1'
#
loop_
_entity.id
_entity.type
_entity.pdbx_description
1 polymer ?
#
loop_
_entity_poly.entity_id
_entity_poly.type
_entity_poly.pdbx_seq_one_letter_code
_entity_poly.pdbx_strand_id
1 'polypeptide(L)'
;MGKLQLKIDGNDFTGVLADNPVIKDQLNACCRTLTFKLSLYGNRLDLLAHKAELYYNGKRWFIGEIKKQKEEHDGTNSIIVYDPLFSFGKFEDDYYFKNQTATQIMVSMAKKLGIKVYKSENTKFVISYVLYKKGAPDKIMVDVLARTWNGGGDKFWFRYDPEHDGILLKRRVVPETIWAFKTGGNLLSSSRERSIEDMYNTVKLINRETGKTVTKVNAKNKALYGNTQYYEEINDKDTNLSTYAENKLKSLSKITSTMSMSGVNSDGAMGQFFVGDPIYVEEKNTGMVGGYWIRNVSHTFLSDDAIQLDFDLTATEDIPEIQYDDSKTQSSTCKGKTTTALHVRSGAGTNHKSKGIWPKGTELSIKGKSGNWYEVTGKLKGKEVSGYSHKDYIKITSGSVPK
;
A
#
# COMPACT_ATOMS: atom_id res chain seq x y z
N MET A 1 3.37 -21.44 34.74
CA MET A 1 3.43 -20.13 34.06
C MET A 1 2.33 -20.18 33.02
N GLY A 2 1.42 -19.21 32.98
CA GLY A 2 0.31 -19.16 32.02
C GLY A 2 0.84 -19.13 30.57
N LYS A 3 0.04 -19.52 29.61
CA LYS A 3 0.40 -19.50 28.17
C LYS A 3 0.52 -18.06 27.65
N LEU A 4 -0.34 -17.16 28.14
CA LEU A 4 -0.31 -15.73 27.82
C LEU A 4 0.63 -14.99 28.78
N GLN A 5 1.49 -14.14 28.23
CA GLN A 5 2.37 -13.24 28.99
C GLN A 5 2.44 -11.87 28.31
N LEU A 6 2.13 -10.83 29.08
CA LEU A 6 2.31 -9.44 28.68
C LEU A 6 3.53 -8.87 29.42
N LYS A 7 4.50 -8.36 28.67
CA LYS A 7 5.70 -7.71 29.24
C LYS A 7 5.77 -6.26 28.77
N ILE A 8 6.11 -5.37 29.71
CA ILE A 8 6.45 -3.97 29.40
C ILE A 8 7.86 -3.72 29.94
N ASP A 9 8.78 -3.35 29.04
CA ASP A 9 10.22 -3.23 29.29
C ASP A 9 10.82 -4.45 30.04
N GLY A 10 10.36 -5.65 29.65
CA GLY A 10 10.79 -6.91 30.23
C GLY A 10 10.09 -7.31 31.53
N ASN A 11 9.36 -6.40 32.19
CA ASN A 11 8.60 -6.69 33.41
C ASN A 11 7.25 -7.32 33.06
N ASP A 12 6.81 -8.29 33.87
CA ASP A 12 5.55 -9.00 33.67
C ASP A 12 4.36 -8.19 34.19
N PHE A 13 3.45 -7.86 33.28
CA PHE A 13 2.18 -7.16 33.57
C PHE A 13 0.95 -8.07 33.37
N THR A 14 1.15 -9.37 33.16
CA THR A 14 0.04 -10.30 32.90
C THR A 14 -0.99 -10.33 34.04
N GLY A 15 -0.51 -10.31 35.28
CA GLY A 15 -1.37 -10.37 36.46
C GLY A 15 -2.23 -9.12 36.73
N VAL A 16 -1.99 -8.02 36.02
CA VAL A 16 -2.76 -6.77 36.14
C VAL A 16 -3.59 -6.44 34.91
N LEU A 17 -3.71 -7.39 33.97
CA LEU A 17 -4.63 -7.27 32.83
C LEU A 17 -6.07 -7.17 33.32
N ALA A 18 -6.80 -6.14 32.90
CA ALA A 18 -8.20 -5.89 33.25
C ALA A 18 -9.18 -6.32 32.13
N ASP A 19 -8.68 -6.60 30.94
CA ASP A 19 -9.46 -7.16 29.84
C ASP A 19 -8.59 -8.10 28.95
N ASN A 20 -9.23 -8.70 27.96
CA ASN A 20 -8.58 -9.58 27.01
C ASN A 20 -7.71 -8.77 26.03
N PRO A 21 -6.40 -9.02 25.92
CA PRO A 21 -5.57 -8.38 24.93
C PRO A 21 -6.03 -8.72 23.51
N VAL A 22 -5.95 -7.73 22.60
CA VAL A 22 -6.36 -7.89 21.21
C VAL A 22 -5.25 -7.44 20.28
N ILE A 23 -4.78 -8.34 19.40
CA ILE A 23 -3.91 -7.99 18.28
C ILE A 23 -4.77 -7.79 17.03
N LYS A 24 -4.60 -6.64 16.36
CA LYS A 24 -5.28 -6.36 15.07
C LYS A 24 -4.27 -6.18 13.95
N ASP A 25 -4.59 -6.78 12.81
CA ASP A 25 -3.89 -6.61 11.54
C ASP A 25 -4.91 -6.24 10.46
N GLN A 26 -4.64 -5.19 9.68
CA GLN A 26 -5.59 -4.63 8.71
C GLN A 26 -4.89 -4.31 7.39
N LEU A 27 -5.53 -4.66 6.27
CA LEU A 27 -4.96 -4.51 4.93
C LEU A 27 -4.53 -3.07 4.59
N ASN A 28 -5.28 -2.08 5.09
CA ASN A 28 -5.03 -0.67 4.82
C ASN A 28 -4.18 0.03 5.90
N ALA A 29 -3.74 -0.72 6.92
CA ALA A 29 -2.84 -0.22 7.95
C ALA A 29 -1.41 -0.71 7.69
N CYS A 30 -0.42 0.16 7.89
CA CYS A 30 0.96 -0.25 7.68
C CYS A 30 1.51 -1.07 8.85
N CYS A 31 0.92 -0.94 10.02
CA CYS A 31 1.38 -1.57 11.26
C CYS A 31 0.24 -2.26 11.98
N ARG A 32 0.59 -3.30 12.69
CA ARG A 32 -0.31 -4.02 13.60
C ARG A 32 -0.45 -3.25 14.91
N THR A 33 -1.55 -3.48 15.60
CA THR A 33 -1.79 -2.91 16.93
C THR A 33 -2.04 -4.01 17.94
N LEU A 34 -1.60 -3.75 19.18
CA LEU A 34 -1.99 -4.51 20.36
C LEU A 34 -2.72 -3.56 21.29
N THR A 35 -3.93 -3.94 21.72
CA THR A 35 -4.73 -3.19 22.70
C THR A 35 -5.00 -4.05 23.91
N PHE A 36 -4.94 -3.44 25.10
CA PHE A 36 -5.27 -4.08 26.37
C PHE A 36 -5.59 -3.03 27.42
N LYS A 37 -6.20 -3.46 28.54
CA LYS A 37 -6.38 -2.63 29.72
C LYS A 37 -5.57 -3.18 30.89
N LEU A 38 -5.03 -2.26 31.70
CA LEU A 38 -4.33 -2.58 32.94
C LEU A 38 -5.12 -2.02 34.11
N SER A 39 -5.23 -2.81 35.20
CA SER A 39 -5.72 -2.35 36.48
C SER A 39 -4.52 -2.00 37.36
N LEU A 40 -4.24 -0.70 37.53
CA LEU A 40 -3.04 -0.21 38.18
C LEU A 40 -3.32 0.34 39.61
N TYR A 41 -4.53 0.20 40.10
CA TYR A 41 -5.03 0.61 41.45
C TYR A 41 -4.14 1.64 42.18
N GLY A 42 -4.37 2.93 41.88
CA GLY A 42 -3.70 4.03 42.56
C GLY A 42 -2.24 4.31 42.16
N ASN A 43 -1.63 3.46 41.37
CA ASN A 43 -0.30 3.69 40.80
C ASN A 43 -0.44 4.39 39.46
N ARG A 44 -0.02 5.65 39.39
CA ARG A 44 0.11 6.35 38.12
C ARG A 44 1.44 5.97 37.48
N LEU A 45 1.39 5.16 36.44
CA LEU A 45 2.55 4.84 35.59
C LEU A 45 2.39 5.55 34.25
N ASP A 46 3.39 6.33 33.88
CA ASP A 46 3.50 6.82 32.50
C ASP A 46 4.17 5.71 31.67
N LEU A 47 3.40 5.10 30.79
CA LEU A 47 3.83 4.00 29.93
C LEU A 47 4.05 4.44 28.47
N LEU A 48 3.91 5.73 28.15
CA LEU A 48 4.16 6.22 26.79
C LEU A 48 5.62 5.99 26.41
N ALA A 49 5.82 5.55 25.16
CA ALA A 49 7.11 5.18 24.58
C ALA A 49 7.79 3.93 25.19
N HIS A 50 7.16 3.25 26.16
CA HIS A 50 7.67 1.98 26.67
C HIS A 50 7.40 0.85 25.68
N LYS A 51 8.31 -0.13 25.64
CA LYS A 51 8.23 -1.31 24.79
C LYS A 51 7.26 -2.33 25.41
N ALA A 52 6.28 -2.78 24.64
CA ALA A 52 5.37 -3.85 25.05
C ALA A 52 5.52 -5.08 24.14
N GLU A 53 5.51 -6.26 24.76
CA GLU A 53 5.63 -7.54 24.10
C GLU A 53 4.54 -8.48 24.61
N LEU A 54 3.87 -9.18 23.68
CA LEU A 54 2.89 -10.21 24.02
C LEU A 54 3.42 -11.57 23.57
N TYR A 55 3.47 -12.49 24.51
CA TYR A 55 3.87 -13.88 24.28
C TYR A 55 2.67 -14.80 24.47
N TYR A 56 2.60 -15.84 23.66
CA TYR A 56 1.65 -16.93 23.82
C TYR A 56 2.33 -18.26 23.50
N ASN A 57 2.19 -19.24 24.39
CA ASN A 57 2.90 -20.53 24.33
C ASN A 57 4.42 -20.36 24.15
N GLY A 58 5.03 -19.38 24.82
CA GLY A 58 6.46 -19.10 24.75
C GLY A 58 6.93 -18.41 23.47
N LYS A 59 6.06 -18.22 22.48
CA LYS A 59 6.36 -17.49 21.23
C LYS A 59 5.91 -16.05 21.35
N ARG A 60 6.71 -15.13 20.82
CA ARG A 60 6.35 -13.71 20.78
C ARG A 60 5.39 -13.46 19.62
N TRP A 61 4.15 -13.09 19.96
CA TRP A 61 3.08 -12.79 19.00
C TRP A 61 3.02 -11.32 18.62
N PHE A 62 3.49 -10.45 19.51
CA PHE A 62 3.53 -9.03 19.26
C PHE A 62 4.72 -8.38 19.95
N ILE A 63 5.24 -7.33 19.32
CA ILE A 63 6.24 -6.42 19.87
C ILE A 63 5.96 -5.03 19.31
N GLY A 64 6.06 -4.02 20.14
CA GLY A 64 5.86 -2.65 19.71
C GLY A 64 6.09 -1.65 20.81
N GLU A 65 5.71 -0.42 20.57
CA GLU A 65 5.85 0.70 21.49
C GLU A 65 4.49 1.28 21.82
N ILE A 66 4.28 1.60 23.09
CA ILE A 66 3.04 2.21 23.58
C ILE A 66 2.97 3.65 23.06
N LYS A 67 1.99 3.92 22.20
CA LYS A 67 1.77 5.25 21.60
C LYS A 67 0.54 5.97 22.17
N LYS A 68 -0.32 5.23 22.90
CA LYS A 68 -1.51 5.82 23.51
C LYS A 68 -1.79 5.14 24.83
N GLN A 69 -2.00 5.96 25.84
CA GLN A 69 -2.47 5.59 27.17
C GLN A 69 -3.67 6.48 27.52
N LYS A 70 -4.73 5.88 28.00
CA LYS A 70 -5.91 6.59 28.52
C LYS A 70 -6.21 6.07 29.91
N GLU A 71 -6.18 6.95 30.88
CA GLU A 71 -6.59 6.68 32.26
C GLU A 71 -8.12 6.77 32.36
N GLU A 72 -8.76 5.75 32.95
CA GLU A 72 -10.19 5.69 33.12
C GLU A 72 -10.55 5.97 34.59
N HIS A 73 -11.79 6.42 34.85
CA HIS A 73 -12.27 6.75 36.18
C HIS A 73 -12.29 5.55 37.14
N ASP A 74 -12.45 4.35 36.60
CA ASP A 74 -12.46 3.08 37.35
C ASP A 74 -11.07 2.59 37.76
N GLY A 75 -10.03 3.40 37.54
CA GLY A 75 -8.64 3.07 37.85
C GLY A 75 -7.95 2.16 36.82
N THR A 76 -8.62 1.87 35.70
CA THR A 76 -8.00 1.14 34.60
C THR A 76 -7.28 2.08 33.62
N ASN A 77 -6.32 1.54 32.89
CA ASN A 77 -5.59 2.23 31.83
C ASN A 77 -5.76 1.49 30.53
N SER A 78 -6.39 2.13 29.54
CA SER A 78 -6.49 1.60 28.18
C SER A 78 -5.22 1.92 27.40
N ILE A 79 -4.55 0.89 26.89
CA ILE A 79 -3.25 0.98 26.22
C ILE A 79 -3.38 0.58 24.75
N ILE A 80 -2.73 1.35 23.88
CA ILE A 80 -2.56 0.98 22.47
C ILE A 80 -1.06 0.98 22.12
N VAL A 81 -0.62 -0.16 21.67
CA VAL A 81 0.75 -0.42 21.20
C VAL A 81 0.74 -0.55 19.70
N TYR A 82 1.72 0.01 19.03
CA TYR A 82 1.93 -0.15 17.60
C TYR A 82 3.25 -0.87 17.34
N ASP A 83 3.28 -1.76 16.37
CA ASP A 83 4.52 -2.40 15.95
C ASP A 83 5.49 -1.38 15.30
N PRO A 84 6.76 -1.73 15.10
CA PRO A 84 7.78 -0.81 14.58
C PRO A 84 7.48 -0.22 13.19
N LEU A 85 6.58 -0.83 12.38
CA LEU A 85 6.16 -0.26 11.10
C LEU A 85 5.32 1.02 11.27
N PHE A 86 4.89 1.37 12.49
CA PHE A 86 4.28 2.66 12.77
C PHE A 86 5.11 3.83 12.23
N SER A 87 6.43 3.73 12.32
CA SER A 87 7.35 4.75 11.82
C SER A 87 7.29 4.89 10.30
N PHE A 88 6.93 3.81 9.55
CA PHE A 88 6.73 3.86 8.10
C PHE A 88 5.57 4.78 7.71
N GLY A 89 4.50 4.81 8.52
CA GLY A 89 3.34 5.67 8.27
C GLY A 89 3.46 7.09 8.84
N LYS A 90 4.50 7.37 9.65
CA LYS A 90 4.69 8.66 10.34
C LYS A 90 5.92 9.44 9.87
N PHE A 91 6.69 8.88 8.95
CA PHE A 91 7.87 9.52 8.40
C PHE A 91 7.61 9.95 6.95
N GLU A 92 7.41 11.22 6.73
CA GLU A 92 7.20 11.79 5.39
C GLU A 92 8.48 12.45 4.90
N ASP A 93 8.87 12.15 3.65
CA ASP A 93 10.03 12.76 2.99
C ASP A 93 9.86 12.72 1.47
N ASP A 94 10.78 13.38 0.77
CA ASP A 94 10.90 13.25 -0.67
C ASP A 94 11.77 12.03 -1.00
N TYR A 95 11.21 11.10 -1.78
CA TYR A 95 11.90 9.87 -2.19
C TYR A 95 12.03 9.81 -3.70
N TYR A 96 13.21 9.44 -4.13
CA TYR A 96 13.55 9.22 -5.52
C TYR A 96 14.18 7.84 -5.68
N PHE A 97 13.60 7.02 -6.54
CA PHE A 97 14.14 5.69 -6.84
C PHE A 97 14.27 5.52 -8.36
N LYS A 98 15.40 4.98 -8.78
CA LYS A 98 15.71 4.74 -10.18
C LYS A 98 16.34 3.35 -10.35
N ASN A 99 15.77 2.56 -11.27
CA ASN A 99 16.23 1.20 -11.59
C ASN A 99 16.38 0.32 -10.33
N GLN A 100 15.38 0.34 -9.45
CA GLN A 100 15.37 -0.45 -8.22
C GLN A 100 14.17 -1.39 -8.18
N THR A 101 14.35 -2.53 -7.52
CA THR A 101 13.24 -3.43 -7.18
C THR A 101 12.52 -2.94 -5.91
N ALA A 102 11.26 -3.36 -5.70
CA ALA A 102 10.55 -3.04 -4.47
C ALA A 102 11.30 -3.53 -3.22
N THR A 103 12.01 -4.64 -3.31
CA THR A 103 12.89 -5.14 -2.23
C THR A 103 14.00 -4.15 -1.88
N GLN A 104 14.69 -3.62 -2.88
CA GLN A 104 15.78 -2.65 -2.67
C GLN A 104 15.24 -1.34 -2.07
N ILE A 105 14.08 -0.88 -2.55
CA ILE A 105 13.39 0.31 -2.03
C ILE A 105 13.02 0.09 -0.56
N MET A 106 12.41 -1.04 -0.21
CA MET A 106 12.07 -1.38 1.17
C MET A 106 13.30 -1.37 2.09
N VAL A 107 14.38 -2.05 1.68
CA VAL A 107 15.61 -2.12 2.47
C VAL A 107 16.21 -0.74 2.70
N SER A 108 16.20 0.12 1.69
CA SER A 108 16.73 1.49 1.82
C SER A 108 15.91 2.33 2.81
N MET A 109 14.58 2.23 2.76
CA MET A 109 13.68 2.94 3.69
C MET A 109 13.79 2.38 5.11
N ALA A 110 13.83 1.06 5.27
CA ALA A 110 14.03 0.41 6.58
C ALA A 110 15.35 0.86 7.23
N LYS A 111 16.44 0.89 6.46
CA LYS A 111 17.74 1.39 6.92
C LYS A 111 17.68 2.85 7.37
N LYS A 112 16.99 3.71 6.61
CA LYS A 112 16.81 5.13 6.96
C LYS A 112 16.10 5.32 8.29
N LEU A 113 15.13 4.44 8.59
CA LEU A 113 14.33 4.48 9.82
C LEU A 113 14.90 3.64 10.96
N GLY A 114 16.07 2.99 10.77
CA GLY A 114 16.66 2.14 11.79
C GLY A 114 15.88 0.86 12.09
N ILE A 115 14.99 0.42 11.16
CA ILE A 115 14.19 -0.78 11.36
C ILE A 115 14.91 -1.97 10.73
N LYS A 116 15.08 -3.04 11.50
CA LYS A 116 15.74 -4.28 11.05
C LYS A 116 14.89 -4.97 9.97
N VAL A 117 15.53 -5.46 8.94
CA VAL A 117 14.93 -6.39 7.97
C VAL A 117 15.34 -7.82 8.37
N TYR A 118 14.37 -8.65 8.74
CA TYR A 118 14.60 -10.06 9.08
C TYR A 118 14.82 -10.89 7.82
N LYS A 119 13.84 -10.83 6.90
CA LYS A 119 13.90 -11.60 5.65
C LYS A 119 13.20 -10.86 4.54
N SER A 120 13.81 -10.82 3.36
CA SER A 120 13.20 -10.22 2.18
C SER A 120 13.42 -11.09 0.95
N GLU A 121 12.32 -11.49 0.31
CA GLU A 121 12.38 -12.13 -1.01
C GLU A 121 12.57 -11.07 -2.09
N ASN A 122 13.37 -11.41 -3.12
CA ASN A 122 13.60 -10.48 -4.22
C ASN A 122 12.37 -10.39 -5.12
N THR A 123 11.84 -9.19 -5.27
CA THR A 123 10.67 -8.93 -6.13
C THR A 123 11.00 -8.97 -7.62
N LYS A 124 12.27 -9.02 -7.99
CA LYS A 124 12.82 -9.15 -9.36
C LYS A 124 12.41 -8.05 -10.34
N PHE A 125 11.17 -7.57 -10.30
CA PHE A 125 10.70 -6.51 -11.19
C PHE A 125 11.43 -5.19 -10.88
N VAL A 126 12.03 -4.61 -11.92
CA VAL A 126 12.80 -3.35 -11.79
C VAL A 126 11.90 -2.18 -12.15
N ILE A 127 11.68 -1.30 -11.20
CA ILE A 127 10.98 -0.03 -11.37
C ILE A 127 11.98 0.97 -11.94
N SER A 128 11.74 1.43 -13.17
CA SER A 128 12.67 2.30 -13.89
C SER A 128 12.84 3.66 -13.21
N TYR A 129 11.73 4.24 -12.73
CA TYR A 129 11.73 5.56 -12.11
C TYR A 129 10.46 5.79 -11.30
N VAL A 130 10.60 6.31 -10.08
CA VAL A 130 9.50 6.90 -9.29
C VAL A 130 10.01 8.04 -8.43
N LEU A 131 9.19 9.07 -8.27
CA LEU A 131 9.42 10.23 -7.41
C LEU A 131 8.19 10.40 -6.52
N TYR A 132 8.41 10.38 -5.22
CA TYR A 132 7.38 10.65 -4.21
C TYR A 132 7.72 11.95 -3.49
N LYS A 133 6.87 12.95 -3.59
CA LYS A 133 6.95 14.17 -2.78
C LYS A 133 6.10 14.01 -1.53
N LYS A 134 6.69 14.25 -0.36
CA LYS A 134 6.05 14.01 0.94
C LYS A 134 5.46 12.59 1.05
N GLY A 135 6.19 11.62 0.52
CA GLY A 135 5.80 10.22 0.56
C GLY A 135 6.05 9.61 1.93
N ALA A 136 5.08 8.86 2.46
CA ALA A 136 5.30 8.00 3.61
C ALA A 136 5.71 6.59 3.15
N PRO A 137 6.73 5.96 3.77
CA PRO A 137 7.23 4.65 3.38
C PRO A 137 6.18 3.54 3.28
N ASP A 138 5.15 3.55 4.13
CA ASP A 138 4.04 2.59 4.06
C ASP A 138 3.29 2.70 2.72
N LYS A 139 2.95 3.92 2.31
CA LYS A 139 2.26 4.19 1.05
C LYS A 139 3.14 3.88 -0.15
N ILE A 140 4.43 4.23 -0.05
CA ILE A 140 5.42 3.90 -1.08
C ILE A 140 5.51 2.39 -1.24
N MET A 141 5.54 1.61 -0.14
CA MET A 141 5.60 0.15 -0.23
C MET A 141 4.40 -0.44 -0.96
N VAL A 142 3.19 0.04 -0.64
CA VAL A 142 1.98 -0.42 -1.34
C VAL A 142 2.05 -0.11 -2.84
N ASP A 143 2.47 1.11 -3.20
CA ASP A 143 2.59 1.52 -4.61
C ASP A 143 3.65 0.71 -5.37
N VAL A 144 4.86 0.54 -4.83
CA VAL A 144 5.91 -0.21 -5.52
C VAL A 144 5.60 -1.71 -5.63
N LEU A 145 4.87 -2.29 -4.67
CA LEU A 145 4.39 -3.66 -4.77
C LEU A 145 3.26 -3.80 -5.80
N ALA A 146 2.35 -2.82 -5.87
CA ALA A 146 1.33 -2.77 -6.92
C ALA A 146 1.94 -2.61 -8.31
N ARG A 147 2.95 -1.72 -8.47
CA ARG A 147 3.72 -1.58 -9.73
C ARG A 147 4.44 -2.85 -10.11
N THR A 148 5.00 -3.57 -9.15
CA THR A 148 5.63 -4.88 -9.39
C THR A 148 4.63 -5.86 -9.97
N TRP A 149 3.43 -5.97 -9.38
CA TRP A 149 2.37 -6.84 -9.87
C TRP A 149 1.86 -6.41 -11.25
N ASN A 150 1.52 -5.13 -11.42
CA ASN A 150 1.00 -4.60 -12.68
C ASN A 150 2.02 -4.67 -13.83
N GLY A 151 3.31 -4.69 -13.50
CA GLY A 151 4.40 -4.86 -14.45
C GLY A 151 4.72 -6.32 -14.82
N GLY A 152 3.91 -7.27 -14.36
CA GLY A 152 4.06 -8.71 -14.65
C GLY A 152 4.94 -9.47 -13.66
N GLY A 153 5.28 -8.87 -12.52
CA GLY A 153 5.93 -9.57 -11.41
C GLY A 153 4.95 -10.33 -10.53
N ASP A 154 5.47 -11.00 -9.51
CA ASP A 154 4.66 -11.70 -8.50
C ASP A 154 3.99 -10.72 -7.54
N LYS A 155 2.97 -11.20 -6.81
CA LYS A 155 2.36 -10.48 -5.68
C LYS A 155 3.17 -10.69 -4.42
N PHE A 156 3.41 -9.63 -3.68
CA PHE A 156 4.12 -9.64 -2.40
C PHE A 156 3.30 -8.94 -1.33
N TRP A 157 3.64 -9.21 -0.09
CA TRP A 157 3.21 -8.45 1.06
C TRP A 157 4.40 -8.25 2.01
N PHE A 158 4.36 -7.19 2.80
CA PHE A 158 5.34 -6.96 3.85
C PHE A 158 4.62 -6.76 5.18
N ARG A 159 5.28 -7.19 6.25
CA ARG A 159 4.81 -7.04 7.62
C ARG A 159 5.99 -7.03 8.57
N TYR A 160 5.74 -6.67 9.81
CA TYR A 160 6.70 -6.90 10.88
C TYR A 160 6.55 -8.32 11.41
N ASP A 161 7.66 -9.04 11.49
CA ASP A 161 7.72 -10.36 12.12
C ASP A 161 8.07 -10.19 13.60
N PRO A 162 7.12 -10.44 14.54
CA PRO A 162 7.36 -10.22 15.95
C PRO A 162 8.32 -11.25 16.55
N GLU A 163 8.39 -12.46 16.01
CA GLU A 163 9.27 -13.51 16.53
C GLU A 163 10.74 -13.18 16.27
N HIS A 164 11.07 -12.66 15.10
CA HIS A 164 12.45 -12.37 14.68
C HIS A 164 12.80 -10.87 14.76
N ASP A 165 11.88 -10.05 15.21
CA ASP A 165 12.06 -8.62 15.44
C ASP A 165 12.59 -7.88 14.19
N GLY A 166 11.84 -7.96 13.10
CA GLY A 166 12.25 -7.34 11.85
C GLY A 166 11.23 -7.44 10.73
N ILE A 167 11.41 -6.64 9.68
CA ILE A 167 10.54 -6.64 8.50
C ILE A 167 10.68 -7.95 7.74
N LEU A 168 9.55 -8.52 7.35
CA LEU A 168 9.44 -9.66 6.46
C LEU A 168 8.74 -9.23 5.17
N LEU A 169 9.44 -9.36 4.03
CA LEU A 169 8.87 -9.23 2.69
C LEU A 169 8.83 -10.62 2.05
N LYS A 170 7.63 -11.08 1.70
CA LYS A 170 7.41 -12.44 1.20
C LYS A 170 6.47 -12.42 0.00
N ARG A 171 6.70 -13.32 -0.96
CA ARG A 171 5.78 -13.57 -2.06
C ARG A 171 4.49 -14.20 -1.54
N ARG A 172 3.36 -13.75 -2.07
CA ARG A 172 2.06 -14.39 -1.83
C ARG A 172 2.02 -15.71 -2.58
N VAL A 173 1.87 -16.78 -1.85
CA VAL A 173 1.67 -18.12 -2.37
C VAL A 173 0.58 -18.79 -1.55
N VAL A 174 -0.27 -19.58 -2.20
CA VAL A 174 -1.18 -20.46 -1.47
C VAL A 174 -0.35 -21.66 -1.00
N PRO A 175 -0.21 -21.89 0.31
CA PRO A 175 0.52 -23.04 0.81
C PRO A 175 -0.24 -24.35 0.47
N GLU A 176 0.45 -25.49 0.49
CA GLU A 176 -0.15 -26.80 0.23
C GLU A 176 -1.28 -27.14 1.20
N THR A 177 -1.16 -26.67 2.44
CA THR A 177 -2.19 -26.79 3.49
C THR A 177 -2.58 -25.42 4.00
N ILE A 178 -3.89 -25.19 4.09
CA ILE A 178 -4.48 -23.99 4.68
C ILE A 178 -5.44 -24.39 5.79
N TRP A 179 -5.58 -23.55 6.81
CA TRP A 179 -6.54 -23.78 7.87
C TRP A 179 -7.97 -23.66 7.37
N ALA A 180 -8.84 -24.58 7.81
CA ALA A 180 -10.24 -24.59 7.50
C ALA A 180 -11.10 -24.23 8.71
N PHE A 181 -12.06 -23.34 8.50
CA PHE A 181 -13.10 -22.98 9.48
C PHE A 181 -14.43 -23.58 9.03
N LYS A 182 -15.03 -24.39 9.90
CA LYS A 182 -16.22 -25.21 9.58
C LYS A 182 -17.31 -25.04 10.64
N THR A 183 -18.55 -24.99 10.18
CA THR A 183 -19.74 -25.06 11.05
C THR A 183 -19.73 -26.39 11.84
N GLY A 184 -19.97 -26.28 13.15
CA GLY A 184 -19.90 -27.43 14.07
C GLY A 184 -18.49 -27.82 14.51
N GLY A 185 -17.47 -27.06 14.09
CA GLY A 185 -16.08 -27.19 14.52
C GLY A 185 -15.58 -25.92 15.17
N ASN A 186 -14.69 -25.21 14.49
CA ASN A 186 -14.00 -24.02 14.97
C ASN A 186 -14.60 -22.69 14.46
N LEU A 187 -15.64 -22.71 13.62
CA LEU A 187 -16.40 -21.55 13.19
C LEU A 187 -17.47 -21.20 14.23
N LEU A 188 -17.45 -19.97 14.75
CA LEU A 188 -18.45 -19.46 15.69
C LEU A 188 -19.62 -18.78 14.99
N SER A 189 -19.30 -17.89 14.06
CA SER A 189 -20.28 -17.13 13.30
C SER A 189 -19.73 -16.72 11.94
N SER A 190 -20.63 -16.43 11.01
CA SER A 190 -20.26 -15.85 9.72
C SER A 190 -21.36 -14.90 9.23
N SER A 191 -20.97 -13.91 8.44
CA SER A 191 -21.91 -13.06 7.72
C SER A 191 -21.39 -12.73 6.32
N ARG A 192 -22.32 -12.60 5.39
CA ARG A 192 -22.06 -12.15 4.04
C ARG A 192 -23.02 -11.06 3.67
N GLU A 193 -22.53 -9.87 3.50
CA GLU A 193 -23.27 -8.74 3.00
C GLU A 193 -23.01 -8.57 1.50
N ARG A 194 -24.05 -8.25 0.76
CA ARG A 194 -23.96 -7.84 -0.64
C ARG A 194 -24.67 -6.52 -0.79
N SER A 195 -23.98 -5.51 -1.27
CA SER A 195 -24.52 -4.16 -1.40
C SER A 195 -24.34 -3.61 -2.80
N ILE A 196 -25.30 -2.80 -3.20
CA ILE A 196 -25.25 -1.95 -4.39
C ILE A 196 -25.30 -0.46 -4.02
N GLU A 197 -25.18 -0.14 -2.72
CA GLU A 197 -25.31 1.22 -2.19
C GLU A 197 -24.29 2.17 -2.84
N ASP A 198 -23.05 1.73 -2.99
CA ASP A 198 -21.97 2.49 -3.62
C ASP A 198 -21.82 2.20 -5.12
N MET A 199 -22.83 1.56 -5.73
CA MET A 199 -22.77 1.23 -7.15
C MET A 199 -23.12 2.45 -8.00
N TYR A 200 -22.24 2.77 -8.95
CA TYR A 200 -22.49 3.69 -10.03
C TYR A 200 -22.52 2.94 -11.36
N ASN A 201 -23.64 3.00 -12.08
CA ASN A 201 -23.80 2.35 -13.37
C ASN A 201 -23.62 3.29 -14.56
N THR A 202 -23.39 4.56 -14.29
CA THR A 202 -23.01 5.58 -15.27
C THR A 202 -21.82 6.35 -14.75
N VAL A 203 -20.82 6.55 -15.60
CA VAL A 203 -19.65 7.39 -15.32
C VAL A 203 -19.60 8.51 -16.33
N LYS A 204 -19.65 9.76 -15.85
CA LYS A 204 -19.50 10.96 -16.66
C LYS A 204 -18.23 11.70 -16.25
N LEU A 205 -17.30 11.85 -17.18
CA LEU A 205 -16.04 12.58 -17.00
C LEU A 205 -16.03 13.82 -17.87
N ILE A 206 -15.52 14.91 -17.33
CA ILE A 206 -15.28 16.16 -18.05
C ILE A 206 -13.81 16.54 -17.91
N ASN A 207 -13.14 16.74 -19.03
CA ASN A 207 -11.80 17.32 -19.02
C ASN A 207 -11.92 18.84 -19.15
N ARG A 208 -11.52 19.57 -18.10
CA ARG A 208 -11.62 21.02 -18.03
C ARG A 208 -10.64 21.74 -18.95
N GLU A 209 -9.48 21.14 -19.25
CA GLU A 209 -8.49 21.76 -20.15
C GLU A 209 -8.89 21.65 -21.63
N THR A 210 -9.54 20.53 -22.00
CA THR A 210 -9.89 20.27 -23.41
C THR A 210 -11.35 20.51 -23.72
N GLY A 211 -12.22 20.69 -22.69
CA GLY A 211 -13.68 20.81 -22.81
C GLY A 211 -14.38 19.49 -23.20
N LYS A 212 -13.65 18.38 -23.37
CA LYS A 212 -14.23 17.09 -23.76
C LYS A 212 -15.01 16.46 -22.61
N THR A 213 -16.13 15.85 -22.97
CA THR A 213 -16.97 15.08 -22.04
C THR A 213 -17.12 13.66 -22.57
N VAL A 214 -17.00 12.66 -21.69
CA VAL A 214 -17.25 11.25 -21.98
C VAL A 214 -18.23 10.69 -20.95
N THR A 215 -19.21 9.95 -21.43
CA THR A 215 -20.17 9.22 -20.59
C THR A 215 -20.14 7.74 -20.99
N LYS A 216 -19.96 6.87 -20.00
CA LYS A 216 -20.03 5.41 -20.16
C LYS A 216 -21.14 4.86 -19.27
N VAL A 217 -21.87 3.88 -19.75
CA VAL A 217 -23.04 3.31 -19.07
C VAL A 217 -22.97 1.79 -19.07
N ASN A 218 -23.19 1.18 -17.94
CA ASN A 218 -23.50 -0.24 -17.82
C ASN A 218 -25.04 -0.41 -17.91
N ALA A 219 -25.54 -0.61 -19.13
CA ALA A 219 -26.97 -0.68 -19.39
C ALA A 219 -27.68 -1.81 -18.61
N LYS A 220 -27.00 -2.95 -18.41
CA LYS A 220 -27.54 -4.08 -17.63
C LYS A 220 -27.76 -3.69 -16.18
N ASN A 221 -26.75 -3.13 -15.53
CA ASN A 221 -26.87 -2.73 -14.13
C ASN A 221 -27.82 -1.55 -13.95
N LYS A 222 -27.87 -0.63 -14.92
CA LYS A 222 -28.83 0.48 -14.91
C LYS A 222 -30.27 -0.01 -14.98
N ALA A 223 -30.56 -1.01 -15.81
CA ALA A 223 -31.89 -1.61 -15.91
C ALA A 223 -32.31 -2.37 -14.63
N LEU A 224 -31.36 -3.04 -13.97
CA LEU A 224 -31.65 -3.85 -12.78
C LEU A 224 -31.71 -3.05 -11.48
N TYR A 225 -30.85 -2.04 -11.30
CA TYR A 225 -30.60 -1.37 -10.02
C TYR A 225 -30.92 0.12 -10.03
N GLY A 226 -31.53 0.63 -11.10
CA GLY A 226 -31.86 2.05 -11.23
C GLY A 226 -30.71 2.88 -11.79
N ASN A 227 -30.91 4.22 -11.79
CA ASN A 227 -29.98 5.15 -12.42
C ASN A 227 -29.08 5.84 -11.38
N THR A 228 -27.79 5.49 -11.36
CA THR A 228 -26.78 6.12 -10.51
C THR A 228 -25.64 6.63 -11.36
N GLN A 229 -25.14 7.86 -11.09
CA GLN A 229 -24.10 8.48 -11.90
C GLN A 229 -22.94 8.97 -11.02
N TYR A 230 -21.75 8.53 -11.37
CA TYR A 230 -20.49 9.08 -10.90
C TYR A 230 -20.06 10.21 -11.83
N TYR A 231 -19.64 11.34 -11.25
CA TYR A 231 -19.14 12.50 -11.98
C TYR A 231 -17.75 12.89 -11.48
N GLU A 232 -16.82 13.11 -12.41
CA GLU A 232 -15.46 13.54 -12.07
C GLU A 232 -14.93 14.53 -13.11
N GLU A 233 -14.19 15.52 -12.63
CA GLU A 233 -13.49 16.50 -13.44
C GLU A 233 -12.01 16.17 -13.53
N ILE A 234 -11.49 16.11 -14.74
CA ILE A 234 -10.07 15.82 -15.03
C ILE A 234 -9.39 17.08 -15.51
N ASN A 235 -8.26 17.41 -14.91
CA ASN A 235 -7.43 18.56 -15.27
C ASN A 235 -6.11 18.14 -15.95
N ASP A 236 -6.15 17.07 -16.72
CA ASP A 236 -5.00 16.54 -17.46
C ASP A 236 -5.40 16.29 -18.93
N LYS A 237 -4.84 17.11 -19.81
CA LYS A 237 -5.13 17.05 -21.28
C LYS A 237 -4.69 15.76 -21.94
N ASP A 238 -3.73 15.05 -21.37
CA ASP A 238 -3.12 13.85 -21.93
C ASP A 238 -3.88 12.58 -21.51
N THR A 239 -4.84 12.69 -20.57
CA THR A 239 -5.67 11.56 -20.12
C THR A 239 -6.61 11.11 -21.23
N ASN A 240 -6.56 9.82 -21.57
CA ASN A 240 -7.57 9.19 -22.42
C ASN A 240 -8.88 8.98 -21.65
N LEU A 241 -9.78 9.98 -21.74
CA LEU A 241 -11.05 9.98 -21.02
C LEU A 241 -11.91 8.72 -21.27
N SER A 242 -11.90 8.16 -22.49
CA SER A 242 -12.73 6.99 -22.80
C SER A 242 -12.24 5.76 -22.05
N THR A 243 -10.94 5.49 -22.09
CA THR A 243 -10.33 4.38 -21.36
C THR A 243 -10.46 4.56 -19.85
N TYR A 244 -10.25 5.78 -19.35
CA TYR A 244 -10.39 6.07 -17.94
C TYR A 244 -11.84 5.87 -17.46
N ALA A 245 -12.84 6.38 -18.23
CA ALA A 245 -14.26 6.18 -17.91
C ALA A 245 -14.68 4.70 -17.94
N GLU A 246 -14.13 3.90 -18.88
CA GLU A 246 -14.40 2.46 -18.92
C GLU A 246 -13.83 1.73 -17.70
N ASN A 247 -12.60 2.02 -17.31
CA ASN A 247 -11.96 1.42 -16.14
C ASN A 247 -12.71 1.81 -14.86
N LYS A 248 -13.07 3.10 -14.74
CA LYS A 248 -13.85 3.60 -13.60
C LYS A 248 -15.22 2.93 -13.53
N LEU A 249 -15.92 2.79 -14.67
CA LEU A 249 -17.20 2.10 -14.72
C LEU A 249 -17.07 0.63 -14.32
N LYS A 250 -16.05 -0.09 -14.77
CA LYS A 250 -15.80 -1.48 -14.37
C LYS A 250 -15.57 -1.61 -12.86
N SER A 251 -14.88 -0.65 -12.24
CA SER A 251 -14.62 -0.67 -10.80
C SER A 251 -15.86 -0.32 -9.97
N LEU A 252 -16.64 0.67 -10.41
CA LEU A 252 -17.81 1.19 -9.68
C LEU A 252 -19.11 0.44 -9.95
N SER A 253 -19.26 -0.21 -11.12
CA SER A 253 -20.50 -0.88 -11.53
C SER A 253 -20.50 -2.36 -11.17
N LYS A 254 -20.23 -2.67 -9.91
CA LYS A 254 -20.24 -4.05 -9.38
C LYS A 254 -20.93 -4.11 -8.02
N ILE A 255 -21.50 -5.27 -7.72
CA ILE A 255 -22.01 -5.56 -6.38
C ILE A 255 -20.80 -5.70 -5.46
N THR A 256 -20.76 -4.92 -4.38
CA THR A 256 -19.78 -5.13 -3.31
C THR A 256 -20.19 -6.32 -2.46
N SER A 257 -19.23 -7.11 -2.01
CA SER A 257 -19.49 -8.23 -1.10
C SER A 257 -18.50 -8.17 0.05
N THR A 258 -19.01 -7.95 1.25
CA THR A 258 -18.26 -8.02 2.49
C THR A 258 -18.55 -9.35 3.15
N MET A 259 -17.52 -10.06 3.54
CA MET A 259 -17.59 -11.34 4.22
C MET A 259 -16.83 -11.25 5.51
N SER A 260 -17.47 -11.57 6.61
CA SER A 260 -16.84 -11.62 7.92
C SER A 260 -17.16 -12.95 8.61
N MET A 261 -16.27 -13.38 9.47
CA MET A 261 -16.46 -14.58 10.29
C MET A 261 -15.71 -14.48 11.60
N SER A 262 -16.22 -15.17 12.61
CA SER A 262 -15.53 -15.43 13.86
C SER A 262 -15.23 -16.91 14.01
N GLY A 263 -14.07 -17.24 14.54
CA GLY A 263 -13.65 -18.59 14.81
C GLY A 263 -12.85 -18.70 16.11
N VAL A 264 -12.53 -19.92 16.52
CA VAL A 264 -11.69 -20.19 17.69
C VAL A 264 -10.43 -20.92 17.27
N ASN A 265 -9.30 -20.43 17.77
CA ASN A 265 -8.02 -21.10 17.75
C ASN A 265 -7.75 -21.67 19.14
N SER A 266 -8.09 -22.95 19.30
CA SER A 266 -7.89 -23.67 20.58
C SER A 266 -6.39 -23.88 20.80
N ASP A 267 -5.91 -23.62 22.01
CA ASP A 267 -4.51 -23.76 22.40
C ASP A 267 -3.49 -23.01 21.52
N GLY A 268 -3.96 -22.10 20.65
CA GLY A 268 -3.10 -21.44 19.67
C GLY A 268 -2.49 -22.36 18.62
N ALA A 269 -3.08 -23.57 18.45
CA ALA A 269 -2.55 -24.60 17.57
C ALA A 269 -2.45 -24.17 16.10
N MET A 270 -3.31 -23.27 15.66
CA MET A 270 -3.29 -22.71 14.30
C MET A 270 -2.20 -21.64 14.11
N GLY A 271 -1.53 -21.18 15.18
CA GLY A 271 -0.61 -20.06 15.11
C GLY A 271 -1.29 -18.72 14.88
N GLN A 272 -0.54 -17.75 14.40
CA GLN A 272 -1.04 -16.42 14.03
C GLN A 272 -1.53 -16.41 12.59
N PHE A 273 -2.59 -15.65 12.35
CA PHE A 273 -3.05 -15.27 11.03
C PHE A 273 -2.66 -13.82 10.72
N PHE A 274 -2.39 -13.54 9.47
CA PHE A 274 -2.02 -12.21 9.02
C PHE A 274 -2.83 -11.81 7.79
N VAL A 275 -2.93 -10.54 7.56
CA VAL A 275 -3.48 -10.00 6.32
C VAL A 275 -2.74 -10.60 5.12
N GLY A 276 -3.50 -11.04 4.13
CA GLY A 276 -2.99 -11.68 2.93
C GLY A 276 -2.73 -13.18 3.06
N ASP A 277 -2.95 -13.79 4.23
CA ASP A 277 -2.91 -15.25 4.37
C ASP A 277 -4.23 -15.84 3.82
N PRO A 278 -4.19 -17.01 3.17
CA PRO A 278 -5.38 -17.72 2.72
C PRO A 278 -5.94 -18.61 3.82
N ILE A 279 -7.27 -18.69 3.86
CA ILE A 279 -8.02 -19.66 4.70
C ILE A 279 -9.12 -20.32 3.88
N TYR A 280 -9.59 -21.46 4.31
CA TYR A 280 -10.78 -22.14 3.76
C TYR A 280 -11.94 -21.99 4.73
N VAL A 281 -13.12 -21.66 4.22
CA VAL A 281 -14.35 -21.56 5.01
C VAL A 281 -15.36 -22.57 4.46
N GLU A 282 -16.03 -23.30 5.33
CA GLU A 282 -17.14 -24.21 4.99
C GLU A 282 -18.35 -23.85 5.85
N GLU A 283 -19.14 -22.91 5.33
CA GLU A 283 -20.38 -22.46 5.94
C GLU A 283 -21.48 -22.32 4.87
N LYS A 284 -22.53 -23.14 4.98
CA LYS A 284 -23.54 -23.28 3.92
C LYS A 284 -24.64 -22.25 3.98
N ASN A 285 -25.01 -21.72 5.17
CA ASN A 285 -26.13 -20.81 5.31
C ASN A 285 -25.86 -19.44 4.67
N THR A 286 -24.65 -18.91 4.82
CA THR A 286 -24.20 -17.69 4.16
C THR A 286 -23.65 -17.93 2.75
N GLY A 287 -23.47 -19.21 2.40
CA GLY A 287 -22.86 -19.64 1.14
C GLY A 287 -21.36 -19.38 1.08
N MET A 288 -20.69 -19.25 2.24
CA MET A 288 -19.25 -19.12 2.33
C MET A 288 -18.60 -20.50 2.29
N VAL A 289 -18.42 -21.04 1.08
CA VAL A 289 -17.75 -22.34 0.85
C VAL A 289 -16.63 -22.13 -0.15
N GLY A 290 -15.37 -22.22 0.31
CA GLY A 290 -14.21 -22.04 -0.56
C GLY A 290 -13.02 -21.41 0.13
N GLY A 291 -12.01 -21.09 -0.68
CA GLY A 291 -10.82 -20.35 -0.25
C GLY A 291 -11.06 -18.84 -0.26
N TYR A 292 -10.58 -18.19 0.78
CA TYR A 292 -10.66 -16.74 0.96
C TYR A 292 -9.33 -16.17 1.42
N TRP A 293 -9.11 -14.88 1.14
CA TRP A 293 -7.96 -14.13 1.62
C TRP A 293 -8.37 -13.24 2.79
N ILE A 294 -7.51 -13.16 3.79
CA ILE A 294 -7.73 -12.31 4.97
C ILE A 294 -7.44 -10.85 4.61
N ARG A 295 -8.43 -9.98 4.80
CA ARG A 295 -8.29 -8.52 4.69
C ARG A 295 -8.01 -7.85 6.02
N ASN A 296 -8.70 -8.32 7.06
CA ASN A 296 -8.49 -7.89 8.44
C ASN A 296 -8.56 -9.11 9.33
N VAL A 297 -7.79 -9.13 10.40
CA VAL A 297 -7.87 -10.15 11.43
C VAL A 297 -7.64 -9.54 12.81
N SER A 298 -8.46 -9.98 13.77
CA SER A 298 -8.25 -9.72 15.20
C SER A 298 -8.03 -11.03 15.93
N HIS A 299 -7.05 -11.04 16.83
CA HIS A 299 -6.79 -12.15 17.75
C HIS A 299 -7.11 -11.65 19.16
N THR A 300 -8.20 -12.12 19.75
CA THR A 300 -8.60 -11.81 21.13
C THR A 300 -8.24 -12.97 22.03
N PHE A 301 -7.36 -12.76 22.99
CA PHE A 301 -6.88 -13.78 23.91
C PHE A 301 -7.87 -13.95 25.06
N LEU A 302 -8.84 -14.87 24.89
CA LEU A 302 -9.93 -15.08 25.86
C LEU A 302 -9.45 -15.77 27.13
N SER A 303 -8.52 -16.70 26.99
CA SER A 303 -7.92 -17.49 28.08
C SER A 303 -6.59 -18.09 27.63
N ASP A 304 -5.94 -18.81 28.54
CA ASP A 304 -4.74 -19.60 28.20
C ASP A 304 -4.97 -20.66 27.11
N ASP A 305 -6.22 -21.06 26.86
CA ASP A 305 -6.56 -22.17 25.96
C ASP A 305 -7.40 -21.73 24.75
N ALA A 306 -7.79 -20.46 24.66
CA ALA A 306 -8.68 -19.99 23.61
C ALA A 306 -8.33 -18.60 23.09
N ILE A 307 -8.16 -18.51 21.79
CA ILE A 307 -8.02 -17.24 21.06
C ILE A 307 -9.20 -17.14 20.10
N GLN A 308 -10.02 -16.12 20.26
CA GLN A 308 -11.04 -15.78 19.27
C GLN A 308 -10.38 -15.07 18.11
N LEU A 309 -10.78 -15.46 16.93
CA LEU A 309 -10.33 -14.90 15.66
C LEU A 309 -11.51 -14.25 14.96
N ASP A 310 -11.41 -12.96 14.67
CA ASP A 310 -12.42 -12.26 13.86
C ASP A 310 -11.76 -11.83 12.55
N PHE A 311 -12.38 -12.20 11.43
CA PHE A 311 -11.85 -11.98 10.10
C PHE A 311 -12.81 -11.17 9.23
N ASP A 312 -12.24 -10.25 8.45
CA ASP A 312 -12.86 -9.78 7.21
C ASP A 312 -12.14 -10.45 6.03
N LEU A 313 -12.93 -10.97 5.11
CA LEU A 313 -12.47 -11.85 4.04
C LEU A 313 -12.80 -11.29 2.66
N THR A 314 -12.01 -11.69 1.68
CA THR A 314 -12.31 -11.45 0.25
C THR A 314 -12.07 -12.72 -0.57
N ALA A 315 -12.90 -12.92 -1.60
CA ALA A 315 -12.72 -14.00 -2.56
C ALA A 315 -11.64 -13.70 -3.60
N THR A 316 -11.22 -12.44 -3.72
CA THR A 316 -10.20 -11.97 -4.66
C THR A 316 -8.95 -11.56 -3.91
N GLU A 317 -7.78 -11.77 -4.53
CA GLU A 317 -6.53 -11.23 -4.01
C GLU A 317 -6.48 -9.71 -4.24
N ASP A 318 -7.18 -8.96 -3.39
CA ASP A 318 -7.11 -7.50 -3.46
C ASP A 318 -5.74 -7.03 -2.98
N ILE A 319 -5.06 -6.26 -3.82
CA ILE A 319 -3.94 -5.42 -3.41
C ILE A 319 -4.54 -4.04 -3.18
N PRO A 320 -4.26 -3.37 -2.05
CA PRO A 320 -4.72 -1.99 -1.85
C PRO A 320 -4.20 -1.13 -3.01
N GLU A 321 -5.10 -0.51 -3.76
CA GLU A 321 -4.74 0.52 -4.71
C GLU A 321 -4.58 1.83 -3.94
N ILE A 322 -3.35 2.24 -3.71
CA ILE A 322 -3.05 3.61 -3.33
C ILE A 322 -2.74 4.34 -4.62
N GLN A 323 -3.63 5.19 -5.04
CA GLN A 323 -3.32 6.16 -6.06
C GLN A 323 -2.45 7.24 -5.42
N TYR A 324 -1.13 7.14 -5.59
CA TYR A 324 -0.33 8.33 -5.55
C TYR A 324 -0.76 9.16 -6.76
N ASP A 325 -1.22 10.38 -6.48
CA ASP A 325 -1.50 11.36 -7.52
C ASP A 325 -0.16 11.77 -8.16
N ASP A 326 0.30 10.96 -9.12
CA ASP A 326 1.44 11.27 -9.97
C ASP A 326 1.18 12.54 -10.81
N SER A 327 -0.07 13.05 -10.84
CA SER A 327 -0.43 14.27 -11.57
C SER A 327 0.14 15.52 -10.90
N LYS A 328 0.51 15.45 -9.62
CA LYS A 328 1.35 16.48 -8.98
C LYS A 328 2.84 16.31 -9.23
N THR A 329 3.27 15.17 -9.74
CA THR A 329 4.46 15.08 -10.59
C THR A 329 4.04 15.59 -11.97
N GLN A 330 3.70 16.87 -12.09
CA GLN A 330 4.01 17.53 -13.33
C GLN A 330 5.46 17.09 -13.61
N SER A 331 5.63 16.22 -14.60
CA SER A 331 6.73 16.46 -15.50
C SER A 331 6.51 17.94 -15.86
N SER A 332 7.14 18.85 -15.15
CA SER A 332 7.44 20.13 -15.72
C SER A 332 8.23 19.73 -16.97
N THR A 333 7.51 19.51 -18.06
CA THR A 333 8.12 19.34 -19.37
C THR A 333 8.77 20.69 -19.58
N CYS A 334 10.03 20.76 -19.11
CA CYS A 334 10.83 21.91 -19.39
C CYS A 334 10.90 21.98 -20.92
N LYS A 335 10.28 22.99 -21.50
CA LYS A 335 10.28 23.20 -22.93
C LYS A 335 11.31 24.28 -23.24
N GLY A 336 12.03 24.06 -24.31
CA GLY A 336 12.96 25.03 -24.84
C GLY A 336 12.86 25.13 -26.35
N LYS A 337 13.38 26.19 -26.92
CA LYS A 337 13.55 26.36 -28.37
C LYS A 337 15.02 26.55 -28.70
N THR A 338 15.45 25.89 -29.78
CA THR A 338 16.81 26.08 -30.31
C THR A 338 17.00 27.52 -30.79
N THR A 339 18.10 28.15 -30.40
CA THR A 339 18.45 29.54 -30.80
C THR A 339 19.20 29.55 -32.15
N THR A 340 19.77 28.44 -32.55
CA THR A 340 20.49 28.24 -33.81
C THR A 340 20.28 26.78 -34.32
N ALA A 341 20.85 26.42 -35.46
CA ALA A 341 20.96 25.02 -35.86
C ALA A 341 21.83 24.27 -34.87
N LEU A 342 21.30 23.18 -34.27
CA LEU A 342 21.89 22.51 -33.12
C LEU A 342 21.91 20.99 -33.28
N HIS A 343 23.08 20.39 -33.11
CA HIS A 343 23.20 18.93 -33.15
C HIS A 343 22.47 18.25 -31.97
N VAL A 344 21.72 17.18 -32.28
CA VAL A 344 21.29 16.15 -31.34
C VAL A 344 22.24 14.97 -31.42
N ARG A 345 22.82 14.59 -30.27
CA ARG A 345 23.87 13.56 -30.19
C ARG A 345 23.41 12.36 -29.37
N SER A 346 24.10 11.23 -29.50
CA SER A 346 23.78 10.01 -28.76
C SER A 346 24.17 10.07 -27.26
N GLY A 347 24.95 11.06 -26.85
CA GLY A 347 25.42 11.26 -25.48
C GLY A 347 25.83 12.71 -25.22
N ALA A 348 26.07 13.05 -23.95
CA ALA A 348 26.43 14.38 -23.45
C ALA A 348 27.90 14.72 -23.75
N GLY A 349 28.20 15.14 -24.98
CA GLY A 349 29.56 15.51 -25.40
C GLY A 349 29.68 15.68 -26.90
N THR A 350 30.66 16.45 -27.37
CA THR A 350 30.94 16.66 -28.78
C THR A 350 31.53 15.43 -29.50
N ASN A 351 32.11 14.52 -28.71
CA ASN A 351 32.68 13.23 -29.16
C ASN A 351 31.60 12.18 -29.44
N HIS A 352 30.34 12.41 -29.07
CA HIS A 352 29.25 11.48 -29.36
C HIS A 352 28.68 11.67 -30.74
N LYS A 353 28.25 10.56 -31.37
CA LYS A 353 27.69 10.53 -32.74
C LYS A 353 26.47 11.46 -32.84
N SER A 354 26.44 12.31 -33.88
CA SER A 354 25.26 13.11 -34.18
C SER A 354 24.15 12.23 -34.75
N LYS A 355 22.94 12.40 -34.22
CA LYS A 355 21.69 11.78 -34.72
C LYS A 355 20.96 12.68 -35.72
N GLY A 356 21.39 13.94 -35.82
CA GLY A 356 20.80 14.96 -36.70
C GLY A 356 21.04 16.37 -36.21
N ILE A 357 20.44 17.34 -36.87
CA ILE A 357 20.56 18.77 -36.55
C ILE A 357 19.16 19.35 -36.46
N TRP A 358 18.83 19.89 -35.26
CA TRP A 358 17.63 20.70 -35.05
C TRP A 358 17.74 22.00 -35.82
N PRO A 359 16.77 22.39 -36.66
CA PRO A 359 16.68 23.76 -37.17
C PRO A 359 16.54 24.79 -36.03
N LYS A 360 16.94 26.02 -36.27
CA LYS A 360 16.66 27.16 -35.37
C LYS A 360 15.15 27.24 -35.11
N GLY A 361 14.75 27.45 -33.83
CA GLY A 361 13.35 27.57 -33.44
C GLY A 361 12.65 26.24 -33.20
N THR A 362 13.35 25.10 -33.28
CA THR A 362 12.75 23.78 -33.00
C THR A 362 12.37 23.72 -31.52
N GLU A 363 11.11 23.35 -31.25
CA GLU A 363 10.63 23.09 -29.88
C GLU A 363 11.13 21.73 -29.38
N LEU A 364 11.72 21.75 -28.21
CA LEU A 364 12.29 20.58 -27.54
C LEU A 364 11.68 20.42 -26.17
N SER A 365 11.37 19.18 -25.81
CA SER A 365 11.10 18.76 -24.44
C SER A 365 12.41 18.38 -23.76
N ILE A 366 12.72 19.00 -22.63
CA ILE A 366 13.97 18.79 -21.86
C ILE A 366 13.66 17.86 -20.71
N LYS A 367 14.30 16.69 -20.70
CA LYS A 367 14.07 15.60 -19.75
C LYS A 367 15.10 15.57 -18.62
N GLY A 368 16.26 16.17 -18.83
CA GLY A 368 17.36 16.14 -17.86
C GLY A 368 18.55 17.01 -18.27
N LYS A 369 19.54 17.07 -17.39
CA LYS A 369 20.81 17.79 -17.58
C LYS A 369 21.98 16.88 -17.23
N SER A 370 22.99 16.89 -18.11
CA SER A 370 24.28 16.23 -17.89
C SER A 370 25.39 17.22 -18.22
N GLY A 371 25.95 17.85 -17.19
CA GLY A 371 26.95 18.91 -17.36
C GLY A 371 26.40 20.09 -18.17
N ASN A 372 27.02 20.37 -19.34
CA ASN A 372 26.58 21.43 -20.27
C ASN A 372 25.59 20.92 -21.33
N TRP A 373 25.02 19.73 -21.18
CA TRP A 373 24.12 19.13 -22.14
C TRP A 373 22.74 18.90 -21.52
N TYR A 374 21.70 19.17 -22.33
CA TYR A 374 20.35 18.79 -21.99
C TYR A 374 19.97 17.50 -22.70
N GLU A 375 19.33 16.58 -21.99
CA GLU A 375 18.63 15.45 -22.60
C GLU A 375 17.33 15.99 -23.20
N VAL A 376 17.18 15.91 -24.52
CA VAL A 376 16.09 16.55 -25.24
C VAL A 376 15.38 15.56 -26.15
N THR A 377 14.08 15.81 -26.35
CA THR A 377 13.24 15.13 -27.35
C THR A 377 12.53 16.17 -28.17
N GLY A 378 12.49 15.97 -29.48
CA GLY A 378 11.80 16.85 -30.43
C GLY A 378 11.50 16.17 -31.75
N LYS A 379 10.84 16.87 -32.69
CA LYS A 379 10.56 16.36 -34.02
C LYS A 379 11.61 16.84 -35.01
N LEU A 380 12.26 15.89 -35.69
CA LEU A 380 13.19 16.15 -36.77
C LEU A 380 12.65 15.49 -38.05
N LYS A 381 12.34 16.29 -39.09
CA LYS A 381 11.71 15.81 -40.36
C LYS A 381 10.47 14.94 -40.10
N GLY A 382 9.61 15.37 -39.12
CA GLY A 382 8.37 14.68 -38.78
C GLY A 382 8.51 13.46 -37.86
N LYS A 383 9.73 12.96 -37.60
CA LYS A 383 10.01 11.83 -36.71
C LYS A 383 10.48 12.34 -35.33
N GLU A 384 10.05 11.67 -34.28
CA GLU A 384 10.52 11.96 -32.93
C GLU A 384 11.96 11.47 -32.73
N VAL A 385 12.84 12.35 -32.28
CA VAL A 385 14.26 12.06 -32.03
C VAL A 385 14.60 12.48 -30.60
N SER A 386 15.26 11.59 -29.84
CA SER A 386 15.77 11.87 -28.50
C SER A 386 17.30 11.79 -28.47
N GLY A 387 17.92 12.65 -27.68
CA GLY A 387 19.37 12.68 -27.49
C GLY A 387 19.83 13.87 -26.65
N TYR A 388 21.09 14.25 -26.81
CA TYR A 388 21.72 15.34 -26.06
C TYR A 388 22.03 16.51 -26.96
N SER A 389 21.71 17.73 -26.46
CA SER A 389 22.04 18.99 -27.16
C SER A 389 22.61 20.01 -26.18
N HIS A 390 23.53 20.84 -26.63
CA HIS A 390 24.24 21.77 -25.74
C HIS A 390 23.30 22.86 -25.23
N LYS A 391 23.30 23.09 -23.91
CA LYS A 391 22.37 23.97 -23.17
C LYS A 391 22.38 25.42 -23.66
N ASP A 392 23.55 25.95 -24.03
CA ASP A 392 23.72 27.36 -24.38
C ASP A 392 22.98 27.78 -25.67
N TYR A 393 22.58 26.77 -26.45
CA TYR A 393 21.83 26.96 -27.71
C TYR A 393 20.34 26.61 -27.58
N ILE A 394 19.85 26.47 -26.33
CA ILE A 394 18.44 26.19 -26.06
C ILE A 394 17.91 27.25 -25.08
N LYS A 395 16.99 28.07 -25.56
CA LYS A 395 16.26 29.04 -24.71
C LYS A 395 15.08 28.32 -24.06
N ILE A 396 15.06 28.27 -22.74
CA ILE A 396 13.94 27.72 -21.99
C ILE A 396 12.71 28.60 -22.21
N THR A 397 11.59 27.98 -22.57
CA THR A 397 10.32 28.67 -22.86
C THR A 397 9.25 28.37 -21.81
N SER A 398 9.33 27.24 -21.10
CA SER A 398 8.44 26.92 -19.97
C SER A 398 9.07 25.84 -19.06
N GLY A 399 8.71 25.86 -17.78
CA GLY A 399 9.20 24.90 -16.80
C GLY A 399 10.64 25.18 -16.32
N SER A 400 11.10 24.37 -15.36
CA SER A 400 12.50 24.36 -14.88
C SER A 400 13.21 23.11 -15.37
N VAL A 401 14.50 23.25 -15.72
CA VAL A 401 15.31 22.11 -16.19
C VAL A 401 15.41 21.08 -15.07
N PRO A 402 15.00 19.82 -15.29
CA PRO A 402 15.17 18.76 -14.30
C PRO A 402 16.66 18.60 -13.94
N LYS A 403 16.94 18.44 -12.65
CA LYS A 403 18.31 18.26 -12.13
C LYS A 403 18.89 16.90 -12.53
#